data_1452d191afb0decac6a8caa579d9cbf3
#
_entry.id   1452d191afb0decac6a8caa579d9cbf3
#
_cell.length_a   1.000
_cell.length_b   1.000
_cell.length_c   1.000
_cell.angle_alpha   90.00
_cell.angle_beta   90.00
_cell.angle_gamma   90.00
#
_symmetry.space_group_name_H-M   'P 1'
#
loop_
_entity.id
_entity.type
_entity.pdbx_description
1 polymer ?
#
loop_
_entity_poly.entity_id
_entity_poly.type
_entity_poly.pdbx_seq_one_letter_code
_entity_poly.pdbx_strand_id
1 'polypeptide(L)'
;TPLKKVLQKECDCEIVSFTYASTRGKISEHAAALREFLESLPKTWTLSFVGHSMGNIVIRHLIADLQDNQKHSELLRRCQRMVMLGPPNQGAAIARQLSSLGMFEWIAGKGAMELGPDWDELSESLAIPPFPFSIIAGQVENKAIQNPLLDNASDFVVEVDEARLEGSESFVVVPALHSFL
;
A
#
# COMPACT_ATOMS: atom_id res chain seq x y z
N THR A 1 11.02 -8.99 9.54
CA THR A 1 9.77 -9.71 9.25
C THR A 1 10.08 -11.06 8.60
N PRO A 2 9.18 -12.07 8.66
CA PRO A 2 9.34 -13.33 7.93
C PRO A 2 9.55 -13.10 6.43
N LEU A 3 8.76 -12.22 5.82
CA LEU A 3 8.88 -11.84 4.40
C LEU A 3 10.30 -11.36 4.05
N LYS A 4 10.90 -10.47 4.87
CA LYS A 4 12.28 -10.01 4.62
C LYS A 4 13.27 -11.17 4.55
N LYS A 5 13.16 -12.15 5.44
CA LYS A 5 14.05 -13.33 5.45
C LYS A 5 13.87 -14.19 4.19
N VAL A 6 12.63 -14.38 3.74
CA VAL A 6 12.35 -15.14 2.51
C VAL A 6 12.93 -14.39 1.31
N LEU A 7 12.65 -13.11 1.17
CA LEU A 7 13.18 -12.31 0.06
C LEU A 7 14.71 -12.29 0.04
N GLN A 8 15.37 -12.15 1.19
CA GLN A 8 16.84 -12.21 1.27
C GLN A 8 17.42 -13.56 0.85
N LYS A 9 16.68 -14.64 1.04
CA LYS A 9 17.11 -15.98 0.67
C LYS A 9 16.86 -16.29 -0.81
N GLU A 10 15.73 -15.84 -1.35
CA GLU A 10 15.26 -16.23 -2.68
C GLU A 10 15.61 -15.19 -3.77
N CYS A 11 15.93 -13.95 -3.39
CA CYS A 11 16.26 -12.87 -4.31
C CYS A 11 17.74 -12.49 -4.16
N ASP A 12 18.46 -12.38 -5.28
CA ASP A 12 19.82 -11.82 -5.32
C ASP A 12 19.75 -10.29 -5.29
N CYS A 13 19.31 -9.75 -4.14
CA CYS A 13 19.13 -8.32 -3.97
C CYS A 13 19.32 -7.87 -2.52
N GLU A 14 19.68 -6.61 -2.33
CA GLU A 14 19.70 -5.98 -1.00
C GLU A 14 18.29 -5.63 -0.56
N ILE A 15 17.92 -6.02 0.66
CA ILE A 15 16.60 -5.74 1.23
C ILE A 15 16.70 -4.67 2.31
N VAL A 16 16.20 -3.50 2.02
CA VAL A 16 16.06 -2.40 2.98
C VAL A 16 14.60 -2.28 3.44
N SER A 17 14.38 -1.82 4.66
CA SER A 17 13.04 -1.65 5.20
C SER A 17 12.82 -0.19 5.58
N PHE A 18 11.76 0.40 5.06
CA PHE A 18 11.24 1.69 5.47
C PHE A 18 10.12 1.49 6.49
N THR A 19 10.21 2.18 7.62
CA THR A 19 9.19 2.16 8.67
C THR A 19 8.78 3.58 9.02
N TYR A 20 7.50 3.77 9.26
CA TYR A 20 6.91 5.05 9.62
C TYR A 20 5.79 4.88 10.65
N ALA A 21 5.46 5.94 11.35
CA ALA A 21 4.37 5.93 12.35
C ALA A 21 3.01 6.04 11.64
N SER A 22 2.49 4.92 11.14
CA SER A 22 1.28 4.84 10.31
C SER A 22 0.03 5.48 10.93
N THR A 23 -0.01 5.61 12.26
CA THR A 23 -1.11 6.27 12.99
C THR A 23 -0.91 7.78 13.16
N ARG A 24 0.21 8.32 12.70
CA ARG A 24 0.55 9.75 12.86
C ARG A 24 0.90 10.33 11.50
N GLY A 25 0.31 11.46 11.18
CA GLY A 25 0.57 12.17 9.91
C GLY A 25 -0.32 11.68 8.76
N LYS A 26 -0.23 12.41 7.66
CA LYS A 26 -0.94 12.15 6.41
C LYS A 26 -0.16 11.22 5.49
N ILE A 27 -0.83 10.64 4.50
CA ILE A 27 -0.21 9.84 3.43
C ILE A 27 0.89 10.64 2.73
N SER A 28 0.65 11.90 2.41
CA SER A 28 1.62 12.81 1.78
C SER A 28 2.90 13.02 2.60
N GLU A 29 2.78 13.11 3.93
CA GLU A 29 3.94 13.26 4.82
C GLU A 29 4.78 11.97 4.84
N HIS A 30 4.13 10.81 4.81
CA HIS A 30 4.81 9.52 4.73
C HIS A 30 5.46 9.30 3.35
N ALA A 31 4.83 9.76 2.27
CA ALA A 31 5.41 9.74 0.93
C ALA A 31 6.66 10.62 0.83
N ALA A 32 6.62 11.82 1.42
CA ALA A 32 7.79 12.70 1.50
C ALA A 32 8.96 12.06 2.29
N ALA A 33 8.67 11.46 3.44
CA ALA A 33 9.69 10.75 4.24
C ALA A 33 10.24 9.52 3.49
N LEU A 34 9.41 8.78 2.76
CA LEU A 34 9.85 7.68 1.90
C LEU A 34 10.77 8.18 0.79
N ARG A 35 10.44 9.31 0.15
CA ARG A 35 11.31 9.93 -0.87
C ARG A 35 12.70 10.24 -0.30
N GLU A 36 12.77 10.94 0.83
CA GLU A 36 14.05 11.27 1.49
C GLU A 36 14.86 10.01 1.80
N PHE A 37 14.20 8.96 2.30
CA PHE A 37 14.84 7.67 2.54
C PHE A 37 15.42 7.07 1.25
N LEU A 38 14.67 7.05 0.14
CA LEU A 38 15.13 6.50 -1.14
C LEU A 38 16.26 7.34 -1.77
N GLU A 39 16.23 8.66 -1.59
CA GLU A 39 17.30 9.58 -2.02
C GLU A 39 18.60 9.36 -1.26
N SER A 40 18.54 8.86 -0.01
CA SER A 40 19.71 8.51 0.80
C SER A 40 20.40 7.20 0.36
N LEU A 41 19.71 6.35 -0.41
CA LEU A 41 20.26 5.10 -0.91
C LEU A 41 21.25 5.32 -2.07
N PRO A 42 22.21 4.41 -2.30
CA PRO A 42 23.16 4.52 -3.41
C PRO A 42 22.44 4.77 -4.74
N LYS A 43 22.84 5.81 -5.47
CA LYS A 43 22.20 6.24 -6.73
C LYS A 43 22.30 5.20 -7.85
N THR A 44 23.25 4.29 -7.74
CA THR A 44 23.44 3.18 -8.68
C THR A 44 22.45 2.03 -8.50
N TRP A 45 21.70 2.01 -7.41
CA TRP A 45 20.71 0.97 -7.17
C TRP A 45 19.45 1.19 -8.00
N THR A 46 18.96 0.12 -8.59
CA THR A 46 17.57 0.03 -9.04
C THR A 46 16.68 -0.35 -7.86
N LEU A 47 15.44 0.11 -7.87
CA LEU A 47 14.52 0.00 -6.75
C LEU A 47 13.30 -0.84 -7.15
N SER A 48 12.98 -1.83 -6.34
CA SER A 48 11.71 -2.55 -6.41
C SER A 48 11.01 -2.47 -5.07
N PHE A 49 9.69 -2.38 -5.10
CA PHE A 49 8.90 -2.16 -3.91
C PHE A 49 8.08 -3.40 -3.54
N VAL A 50 8.00 -3.70 -2.26
CA VAL A 50 6.97 -4.56 -1.70
C VAL A 50 6.24 -3.74 -0.65
N GLY A 51 5.01 -3.34 -0.96
CA GLY A 51 4.13 -2.60 -0.06
C GLY A 51 3.13 -3.54 0.61
N HIS A 52 2.74 -3.23 1.85
CA HIS A 52 1.66 -3.92 2.56
C HIS A 52 0.62 -2.89 3.01
N SER A 53 -0.67 -3.18 2.76
CA SER A 53 -1.78 -2.36 3.21
C SER A 53 -1.62 -0.88 2.79
N MET A 54 -1.78 0.07 3.69
CA MET A 54 -1.60 1.50 3.50
C MET A 54 -0.22 1.86 2.91
N GLY A 55 0.81 1.04 3.14
CA GLY A 55 2.14 1.26 2.55
C GLY A 55 2.13 1.31 1.02
N ASN A 56 1.18 0.62 0.37
CA ASN A 56 0.99 0.70 -1.08
C ASN A 56 0.49 2.09 -1.52
N ILE A 57 -0.39 2.69 -0.72
CA ILE A 57 -0.94 4.02 -0.99
C ILE A 57 0.15 5.09 -0.82
N VAL A 58 0.99 4.96 0.22
CA VAL A 58 2.18 5.82 0.40
C VAL A 58 3.12 5.75 -0.80
N ILE A 59 3.38 4.54 -1.33
CA ILE A 59 4.23 4.37 -2.53
C ILE A 59 3.56 4.97 -3.77
N ARG A 60 2.25 4.79 -3.97
CA ARG A 60 1.50 5.37 -5.10
C ARG A 60 1.49 6.89 -5.05
N HIS A 61 1.35 7.49 -3.86
CA HIS A 61 1.46 8.94 -3.67
C HIS A 61 2.87 9.43 -4.01
N LEU A 62 3.90 8.75 -3.51
CA LEU A 62 5.29 9.07 -3.88
C LEU A 62 5.49 9.03 -5.40
N ILE A 63 4.97 8.01 -6.09
CA ILE A 63 5.11 7.88 -7.56
C ILE A 63 4.45 9.08 -8.26
N ALA A 64 3.27 9.53 -7.81
CA ALA A 64 2.62 10.74 -8.33
C ALA A 64 3.52 11.98 -8.16
N ASP A 65 4.05 12.21 -6.94
CA ASP A 65 4.97 13.32 -6.66
C ASP A 65 6.22 13.29 -7.56
N LEU A 66 6.74 12.08 -7.87
CA LEU A 66 7.91 11.90 -8.73
C LEU A 66 7.60 12.15 -10.21
N GLN A 67 6.36 11.89 -10.65
CA GLN A 67 5.90 12.17 -12.02
C GLN A 67 5.69 13.66 -12.24
N ASP A 68 5.13 14.35 -11.27
CA ASP A 68 4.82 15.77 -11.37
C ASP A 68 6.06 16.68 -11.26
N ASN A 69 7.14 16.20 -10.67
CA ASN A 69 8.32 17.00 -10.41
C ASN A 69 9.56 16.48 -11.16
N GLN A 70 9.94 17.21 -12.22
CA GLN A 70 11.12 16.88 -13.04
C GLN A 70 12.43 16.74 -12.25
N LYS A 71 12.57 17.42 -11.10
CA LYS A 71 13.76 17.30 -10.21
C LYS A 71 13.95 15.89 -9.68
N HIS A 72 12.87 15.13 -9.56
CA HIS A 72 12.90 13.76 -9.03
C HIS A 72 12.81 12.67 -10.12
N SER A 73 12.87 13.05 -11.38
CA SER A 73 12.80 12.13 -12.53
C SER A 73 13.89 11.04 -12.51
N GLU A 74 15.05 11.33 -11.92
CA GLU A 74 16.13 10.34 -11.75
C GLU A 74 15.71 9.23 -10.77
N LEU A 75 15.07 9.58 -9.65
CA LEU A 75 14.58 8.60 -8.69
C LEU A 75 13.49 7.71 -9.32
N LEU A 76 12.55 8.30 -10.07
CA LEU A 76 11.51 7.53 -10.77
C LEU A 76 12.11 6.52 -11.77
N ARG A 77 13.14 6.91 -12.54
CA ARG A 77 13.82 6.00 -13.49
C ARG A 77 14.50 4.81 -12.83
N ARG A 78 14.84 4.92 -11.53
CA ARG A 78 15.40 3.81 -10.76
C ARG A 78 14.34 2.80 -10.33
N CYS A 79 13.07 3.18 -10.29
CA CYS A 79 11.96 2.32 -9.90
C CYS A 79 11.63 1.34 -11.03
N GLN A 80 11.63 0.03 -10.73
CA GLN A 80 11.54 -1.02 -11.74
C GLN A 80 10.31 -1.91 -11.59
N ARG A 81 9.85 -2.17 -10.36
CA ARG A 81 8.77 -3.12 -10.10
C ARG A 81 8.10 -2.85 -8.75
N MET A 82 6.84 -3.25 -8.62
CA MET A 82 6.12 -3.20 -7.36
C MET A 82 5.27 -4.46 -7.14
N VAL A 83 5.29 -4.98 -5.92
CA VAL A 83 4.34 -5.99 -5.45
C VAL A 83 3.51 -5.38 -4.33
N MET A 84 2.20 -5.42 -4.49
CA MET A 84 1.23 -4.89 -3.55
C MET A 84 0.58 -6.04 -2.77
N LEU A 85 0.72 -6.04 -1.45
CA LEU A 85 0.10 -7.00 -0.54
C LEU A 85 -1.09 -6.34 0.17
N GLY A 86 -2.30 -6.85 -0.05
CA GLY A 86 -3.55 -6.34 0.52
C GLY A 86 -3.74 -4.82 0.36
N PRO A 87 -3.56 -4.25 -0.85
CA PRO A 87 -3.64 -2.80 -1.03
C PRO A 87 -5.09 -2.31 -1.01
N PRO A 88 -5.44 -1.25 -0.26
CA PRO A 88 -6.75 -0.60 -0.35
C PRO A 88 -6.78 0.39 -1.53
N ASN A 89 -6.61 -0.13 -2.76
CA ASN A 89 -6.46 0.68 -3.98
C ASN A 89 -7.74 1.44 -4.39
N GLN A 90 -8.89 1.05 -3.86
CA GLN A 90 -10.19 1.72 -4.04
C GLN A 90 -10.72 2.33 -2.73
N GLY A 91 -9.82 2.64 -1.79
CA GLY A 91 -10.16 2.98 -0.42
C GLY A 91 -10.42 1.73 0.42
N ALA A 92 -10.93 1.91 1.64
CA ALA A 92 -11.25 0.82 2.54
C ALA A 92 -12.67 0.96 3.10
N ALA A 93 -13.55 0.00 2.79
CA ALA A 93 -14.93 -0.03 3.29
C ALA A 93 -14.96 -0.04 4.83
N ILE A 94 -14.06 -0.80 5.44
CA ILE A 94 -13.93 -0.82 6.90
C ILE A 94 -13.60 0.56 7.48
N ALA A 95 -12.76 1.35 6.80
CA ALA A 95 -12.42 2.70 7.22
C ALA A 95 -13.63 3.63 7.15
N ARG A 96 -14.44 3.53 6.08
CA ARG A 96 -15.68 4.28 5.92
C ARG A 96 -16.73 3.92 6.98
N GLN A 97 -16.90 2.63 7.26
CA GLN A 97 -17.86 2.15 8.25
C GLN A 97 -17.48 2.53 9.69
N LEU A 98 -16.22 2.37 10.07
CA LEU A 98 -15.73 2.72 11.41
C LEU A 98 -15.71 4.23 11.64
N SER A 99 -15.47 5.05 10.61
CA SER A 99 -15.53 6.50 10.73
C SER A 99 -16.94 7.00 11.03
N SER A 100 -17.97 6.36 10.47
CA SER A 100 -19.36 6.69 10.77
C SER A 100 -19.75 6.46 12.24
N LEU A 101 -19.00 5.63 12.97
CA LEU A 101 -19.17 5.36 14.40
C LEU A 101 -18.40 6.35 15.30
N GLY A 102 -17.68 7.33 14.73
CA GLY A 102 -16.94 8.36 15.47
C GLY A 102 -15.72 7.86 16.27
N MET A 103 -15.34 6.60 16.11
CA MET A 103 -14.25 5.97 16.88
C MET A 103 -12.96 5.75 16.08
N PHE A 104 -13.01 5.94 14.78
CA PHE A 104 -11.95 5.50 13.87
C PHE A 104 -10.68 6.33 13.97
N GLU A 105 -10.81 7.66 14.08
CA GLU A 105 -9.65 8.58 14.17
C GLU A 105 -8.77 8.27 15.39
N TRP A 106 -9.39 7.91 16.49
CA TRP A 106 -8.69 7.60 17.73
C TRP A 106 -7.91 6.27 17.68
N ILE A 107 -8.42 5.29 16.91
CA ILE A 107 -7.84 3.93 16.83
C ILE A 107 -6.84 3.82 15.70
N ALA A 108 -7.12 4.41 14.55
CA ALA A 108 -6.40 4.16 13.29
C ALA A 108 -5.54 5.34 12.79
N GLY A 109 -5.74 6.54 13.36
CA GLY A 109 -4.95 7.73 13.05
C GLY A 109 -5.33 8.44 11.74
N LYS A 110 -4.64 9.54 11.43
CA LYS A 110 -4.96 10.43 10.31
C LYS A 110 -4.86 9.77 8.93
N GLY A 111 -3.84 8.94 8.71
CA GLY A 111 -3.68 8.26 7.42
C GLY A 111 -4.81 7.27 7.11
N ALA A 112 -5.46 6.71 8.13
CA ALA A 112 -6.60 5.83 7.94
C ALA A 112 -7.89 6.59 7.60
N MET A 113 -8.03 7.85 8.02
CA MET A 113 -9.15 8.73 7.61
C MET A 113 -9.10 8.98 6.10
N GLU A 114 -7.91 9.20 5.55
CA GLU A 114 -7.71 9.39 4.11
C GLU A 114 -8.08 8.14 3.28
N LEU A 115 -8.02 6.94 3.85
CA LEU A 115 -8.48 5.69 3.20
C LEU A 115 -10.00 5.48 3.26
N GLY A 116 -10.70 6.25 4.05
CA GLY A 116 -12.15 6.17 4.27
C GLY A 116 -12.89 7.40 3.78
N PRO A 117 -13.27 8.33 4.69
CA PRO A 117 -14.06 9.50 4.34
C PRO A 117 -13.42 10.43 3.31
N ASP A 118 -12.09 10.58 3.37
CA ASP A 118 -11.33 11.52 2.54
C ASP A 118 -10.73 10.82 1.29
N TRP A 119 -11.21 9.61 0.96
CA TRP A 119 -10.67 8.81 -0.14
C TRP A 119 -10.74 9.50 -1.49
N ASP A 120 -11.84 10.18 -1.79
CA ASP A 120 -12.04 10.83 -3.09
C ASP A 120 -10.95 11.89 -3.33
N GLU A 121 -10.64 12.71 -2.31
CA GLU A 121 -9.57 13.71 -2.38
C GLU A 121 -8.18 13.04 -2.49
N LEU A 122 -7.92 12.01 -1.66
CA LEU A 122 -6.65 11.29 -1.71
C LEU A 122 -6.45 10.61 -3.07
N SER A 123 -7.47 9.97 -3.62
CA SER A 123 -7.37 9.17 -4.85
C SER A 123 -6.89 9.98 -6.05
N GLU A 124 -7.21 11.27 -6.12
CA GLU A 124 -6.74 12.19 -7.15
C GLU A 124 -5.22 12.42 -7.11
N SER A 125 -4.60 12.20 -5.95
CA SER A 125 -3.15 12.34 -5.74
C SER A 125 -2.37 11.02 -5.86
N LEU A 126 -3.01 9.95 -6.34
CA LEU A 126 -2.39 8.63 -6.43
C LEU A 126 -2.09 8.22 -7.88
N ALA A 127 -0.84 7.89 -8.16
CA ALA A 127 -0.48 7.35 -9.47
C ALA A 127 -0.79 5.86 -9.61
N ILE A 128 -1.02 5.43 -10.87
CA ILE A 128 -0.79 4.06 -11.28
C ILE A 128 0.72 3.94 -11.55
N PRO A 129 1.43 2.92 -11.00
CA PRO A 129 2.86 2.75 -11.25
C PRO A 129 3.16 2.69 -12.76
N PRO A 130 4.12 3.51 -13.30
CA PRO A 130 4.48 3.49 -14.72
C PRO A 130 5.43 2.33 -15.07
N PHE A 131 5.63 1.41 -14.18
CA PHE A 131 6.45 0.20 -14.30
C PHE A 131 5.64 -1.02 -13.88
N PRO A 132 6.09 -2.25 -14.23
CA PRO A 132 5.38 -3.48 -13.91
C PRO A 132 5.02 -3.61 -12.43
N PHE A 133 3.76 -3.97 -12.14
CA PHE A 133 3.32 -4.23 -10.78
C PHE A 133 2.32 -5.38 -10.71
N SER A 134 2.32 -6.06 -9.57
CA SER A 134 1.46 -7.20 -9.27
C SER A 134 0.75 -7.01 -7.94
N ILE A 135 -0.42 -7.62 -7.80
CA ILE A 135 -1.27 -7.48 -6.61
C ILE A 135 -1.54 -8.86 -6.03
N ILE A 136 -1.37 -8.98 -4.71
CA ILE A 136 -1.78 -10.15 -3.94
C ILE A 136 -2.84 -9.68 -2.93
N ALA A 137 -4.07 -10.13 -3.13
CA ALA A 137 -5.19 -9.89 -2.22
C ALA A 137 -5.41 -11.11 -1.32
N GLY A 138 -5.79 -10.88 -0.09
CA GLY A 138 -6.17 -11.94 0.83
C GLY A 138 -7.67 -12.18 0.81
N GLN A 139 -8.08 -13.43 1.09
CA GLN A 139 -9.48 -13.79 1.28
C GLN A 139 -9.60 -14.82 2.39
N VAL A 140 -10.48 -14.57 3.35
CA VAL A 140 -10.84 -15.56 4.37
C VAL A 140 -11.99 -16.40 3.87
N GLU A 141 -11.76 -17.69 3.65
CA GLU A 141 -12.78 -18.63 3.17
C GLU A 141 -13.79 -19.04 4.26
N ASN A 142 -13.36 -19.04 5.53
CA ASN A 142 -14.20 -19.48 6.64
C ASN A 142 -15.19 -18.38 7.05
N LYS A 143 -16.47 -18.59 6.72
CA LYS A 143 -17.57 -17.66 7.04
C LYS A 143 -17.71 -17.34 8.54
N ALA A 144 -17.25 -18.23 9.43
CA ALA A 144 -17.28 -17.98 10.88
C ALA A 144 -16.22 -16.96 11.35
N ILE A 145 -15.25 -16.61 10.47
CA ILE A 145 -14.15 -15.69 10.78
C ILE A 145 -14.26 -14.40 9.92
N GLN A 146 -15.29 -14.29 9.09
CA GLN A 146 -15.49 -13.09 8.25
C GLN A 146 -15.75 -11.86 9.12
N ASN A 147 -15.24 -10.71 8.67
CA ASN A 147 -15.53 -9.44 9.32
C ASN A 147 -16.99 -9.04 9.07
N PRO A 148 -17.82 -8.88 10.11
CA PRO A 148 -19.23 -8.51 9.95
C PRO A 148 -19.46 -7.09 9.41
N LEU A 149 -18.40 -6.28 9.31
CA LEU A 149 -18.43 -4.94 8.74
C LEU A 149 -18.08 -4.92 7.25
N LEU A 150 -17.85 -6.08 6.62
CA LEU A 150 -17.51 -6.19 5.20
C LEU A 150 -18.52 -7.09 4.51
N ASP A 151 -19.07 -6.60 3.40
CA ASP A 151 -20.15 -7.29 2.67
C ASP A 151 -19.61 -8.34 1.69
N ASN A 152 -18.34 -8.21 1.29
CA ASN A 152 -17.73 -9.02 0.23
C ASN A 152 -16.54 -9.86 0.75
N ALA A 153 -16.02 -10.69 -0.15
CA ALA A 153 -14.82 -11.47 0.10
C ALA A 153 -13.64 -10.56 0.50
N SER A 154 -13.02 -10.82 1.65
CA SER A 154 -12.00 -9.96 2.22
C SER A 154 -10.94 -10.74 3.01
N ASP A 155 -9.82 -10.09 3.27
CA ASP A 155 -8.79 -10.56 4.19
C ASP A 155 -9.04 -10.15 5.65
N PHE A 156 -10.25 -9.75 5.99
CA PHE A 156 -10.74 -9.18 7.24
C PHE A 156 -10.61 -7.65 7.35
N VAL A 157 -9.85 -6.99 6.49
CA VAL A 157 -9.61 -5.53 6.50
C VAL A 157 -9.91 -4.91 5.15
N VAL A 158 -9.43 -5.51 4.06
CA VAL A 158 -9.60 -5.04 2.68
C VAL A 158 -10.39 -6.06 1.89
N GLU A 159 -11.41 -5.62 1.17
CA GLU A 159 -12.15 -6.46 0.25
C GLU A 159 -11.31 -6.76 -1.00
N VAL A 160 -11.51 -7.95 -1.59
CA VAL A 160 -10.76 -8.36 -2.78
C VAL A 160 -10.91 -7.37 -3.93
N ASP A 161 -12.12 -6.81 -4.10
CA ASP A 161 -12.38 -5.83 -5.16
C ASP A 161 -11.74 -4.47 -4.86
N GLU A 162 -11.64 -4.07 -3.59
CA GLU A 162 -10.91 -2.85 -3.19
C GLU A 162 -9.40 -2.93 -3.48
N ALA A 163 -8.83 -4.14 -3.54
CA ALA A 163 -7.43 -4.34 -3.87
C ALA A 163 -7.11 -4.12 -5.34
N ARG A 164 -8.11 -4.13 -6.23
CA ARG A 164 -7.90 -4.03 -7.69
C ARG A 164 -7.34 -2.67 -8.09
N LEU A 165 -6.43 -2.71 -9.06
CA LEU A 165 -5.91 -1.52 -9.73
C LEU A 165 -5.67 -1.88 -11.20
N GLU A 166 -6.17 -1.05 -12.10
CA GLU A 166 -5.99 -1.22 -13.54
C GLU A 166 -4.50 -1.18 -13.91
N GLY A 167 -4.11 -1.96 -14.92
CA GLY A 167 -2.73 -2.03 -15.39
C GLY A 167 -1.83 -3.00 -14.62
N SER A 168 -2.34 -3.74 -13.62
CA SER A 168 -1.55 -4.78 -12.95
C SER A 168 -1.23 -5.94 -13.90
N GLU A 169 0.04 -6.41 -13.90
CA GLU A 169 0.46 -7.60 -14.67
C GLU A 169 -0.19 -8.89 -14.14
N SER A 170 -0.42 -8.96 -12.84
CA SER A 170 -1.10 -10.09 -12.22
C SER A 170 -1.89 -9.66 -10.99
N PHE A 171 -3.00 -10.36 -10.77
CA PHE A 171 -3.85 -10.23 -9.58
C PHE A 171 -4.09 -11.64 -9.02
N VAL A 172 -3.58 -11.90 -7.82
CA VAL A 172 -3.67 -13.22 -7.17
C VAL A 172 -4.44 -13.08 -5.86
N VAL A 173 -5.37 -14.00 -5.62
CA VAL A 173 -6.08 -14.09 -4.34
C VAL A 173 -5.53 -15.29 -3.57
N VAL A 174 -5.15 -15.09 -2.32
CA VAL A 174 -4.60 -16.13 -1.44
C VAL A 174 -5.45 -16.28 -0.17
N PRO A 175 -5.55 -17.51 0.39
CA PRO A 175 -6.28 -17.75 1.62
C PRO A 175 -5.50 -17.24 2.83
N ALA A 176 -5.49 -15.92 3.04
CA ALA A 176 -4.74 -15.27 4.10
C ALA A 176 -5.53 -14.13 4.75
N LEU A 177 -5.33 -13.95 6.05
CA LEU A 177 -5.73 -12.74 6.77
C LEU A 177 -4.77 -11.59 6.43
N HIS A 178 -5.26 -10.35 6.52
CA HIS A 178 -4.52 -9.13 6.19
C HIS A 178 -3.11 -9.04 6.81
N SER A 179 -2.97 -9.41 8.05
CA SER A 179 -1.68 -9.36 8.77
C SER A 179 -0.70 -10.47 8.37
N PHE A 180 -1.12 -11.43 7.54
CA PHE A 180 -0.31 -12.58 7.09
C PHE A 180 -0.02 -12.54 5.58
N LEU A 181 -0.34 -11.47 4.91
CA LEU A 181 0.02 -11.18 3.52
C LEU A 181 1.49 -10.76 3.39
#